data_607694b59704827d5468add266fe3ace
#
_entry.id   607694b59704827d5468add266fe3ace
#
_cell.length_a   1.000
_cell.length_b   1.000
_cell.length_c   1.000
_cell.angle_alpha   90.00
_cell.angle_beta   90.00
_cell.angle_gamma   90.00
#
_symmetry.space_group_name_H-M   'P 1'
#
loop_
_entity.id
_entity.type
_entity.pdbx_description
1 polymer ?
#
loop_
_entity_poly.entity_id
_entity_poly.type
_entity_poly.pdbx_seq_one_letter_code
_entity_poly.pdbx_strand_id
1 'polypeptide(L)'
;MRPPDDWGQAPPSLELTPNWPGLDGYGDHDGPHIDHTRVKQILKVLREDLGALKGKAGELSAGGSGTPADLKTAGYIGPEQTGKWDVANYFGQNATQAHEVLNGKYLMLIDHVEKLVEGIEKAVRNYEKGHQDSSA
;
A
#
# COMPACT_ATOMS: atom_id res chain seq x y z
N MET A 1 9.62 42.75 21.52
CA MET A 1 8.43 41.91 21.45
C MET A 1 8.87 40.46 21.73
N ARG A 2 8.59 39.96 22.93
CA ARG A 2 8.85 38.57 23.25
C ARG A 2 7.78 37.70 22.58
N PRO A 3 8.14 36.58 21.89
CA PRO A 3 7.13 35.61 21.47
C PRO A 3 6.49 35.00 22.74
N PRO A 4 5.21 34.66 22.72
CA PRO A 4 4.55 34.05 23.87
C PRO A 4 5.23 32.73 24.20
N ASP A 5 5.58 32.58 25.48
CA ASP A 5 6.15 31.36 26.08
C ASP A 5 5.05 30.27 26.16
N ASP A 6 4.65 29.73 25.03
CA ASP A 6 3.67 28.63 24.97
C ASP A 6 4.32 27.25 24.66
N TRP A 7 5.58 27.11 25.06
CA TRP A 7 6.32 25.83 24.92
C TRP A 7 6.21 24.93 26.15
N GLY A 8 5.30 25.24 27.09
CA GLY A 8 5.20 24.57 28.38
C GLY A 8 3.96 23.69 28.58
N GLN A 9 3.06 23.58 27.63
CA GLN A 9 1.96 22.63 27.75
C GLN A 9 2.43 21.27 27.19
N ALA A 10 2.47 20.27 28.08
CA ALA A 10 2.61 18.89 27.65
C ALA A 10 1.57 18.61 26.54
N PRO A 11 1.96 17.91 25.46
CA PRO A 11 0.99 17.54 24.42
C PRO A 11 -0.20 16.86 25.10
N PRO A 12 -1.43 17.13 24.64
CA PRO A 12 -2.61 16.50 25.22
C PRO A 12 -2.39 14.99 25.23
N SER A 13 -2.63 14.37 26.39
CA SER A 13 -2.58 12.93 26.51
C SER A 13 -3.52 12.34 25.44
N LEU A 14 -2.99 11.54 24.54
CA LEU A 14 -3.78 10.79 23.59
C LEU A 14 -4.54 9.70 24.38
N GLU A 15 -5.63 10.10 25.01
CA GLU A 15 -6.59 9.16 25.57
C GLU A 15 -7.38 8.58 24.41
N LEU A 16 -7.13 7.30 24.11
CA LEU A 16 -7.99 6.54 23.21
C LEU A 16 -9.40 6.53 23.80
N THR A 17 -10.36 7.08 23.07
CA THR A 17 -11.77 7.02 23.49
C THR A 17 -12.18 5.57 23.67
N PRO A 18 -12.92 5.21 24.74
CA PRO A 18 -13.29 3.83 25.02
C PRO A 18 -14.12 3.15 23.92
N ASN A 19 -14.62 3.89 22.97
CA ASN A 19 -15.44 3.40 21.84
C ASN A 19 -14.71 3.44 20.50
N TRP A 20 -13.37 3.37 20.48
CA TRP A 20 -12.65 3.28 19.23
C TRP A 20 -12.99 1.96 18.51
N PRO A 21 -13.39 1.99 17.21
CA PRO A 21 -13.66 0.78 16.45
C PRO A 21 -12.40 -0.12 16.44
N GLY A 22 -12.51 -1.32 17.01
CA GLY A 22 -11.40 -2.27 17.17
C GLY A 22 -10.90 -2.42 18.61
N LEU A 23 -11.42 -1.66 19.56
CA LEU A 23 -11.22 -1.84 20.99
C LEU A 23 -12.35 -2.67 21.67
N ASP A 24 -13.26 -3.21 20.88
CA ASP A 24 -14.30 -4.12 21.35
C ASP A 24 -13.67 -5.41 21.88
N GLY A 25 -13.28 -5.42 23.13
CA GLY A 25 -12.62 -6.57 23.76
C GLY A 25 -11.67 -6.21 24.89
N TYR A 26 -11.59 -4.94 25.24
CA TYR A 26 -10.97 -4.52 26.50
C TYR A 26 -11.89 -4.95 27.69
N GLY A 27 -11.95 -6.24 27.92
CA GLY A 27 -12.35 -6.78 29.20
C GLY A 27 -11.19 -6.62 30.18
N ASP A 28 -11.50 -6.37 31.42
CA ASP A 28 -10.67 -5.87 32.53
C ASP A 28 -9.28 -6.52 32.77
N HIS A 29 -8.84 -7.52 32.01
CA HIS A 29 -7.60 -8.25 32.32
C HIS A 29 -6.76 -8.70 31.13
N ASP A 30 -7.22 -8.60 29.90
CA ASP A 30 -6.43 -8.98 28.72
C ASP A 30 -6.27 -7.81 27.77
N GLY A 31 -5.03 -7.45 27.44
CA GLY A 31 -4.71 -6.44 26.45
C GLY A 31 -5.34 -6.73 25.07
N PRO A 32 -5.14 -5.88 24.06
CA PRO A 32 -5.79 -6.02 22.76
C PRO A 32 -5.56 -7.41 22.19
N HIS A 33 -6.65 -8.15 21.99
CA HIS A 33 -6.59 -9.50 21.46
C HIS A 33 -6.55 -9.42 19.92
N ILE A 34 -5.39 -9.77 19.34
CA ILE A 34 -5.24 -9.86 17.90
C ILE A 34 -5.64 -11.28 17.47
N ASP A 35 -6.64 -11.38 16.61
CA ASP A 35 -6.97 -12.65 15.95
C ASP A 35 -5.90 -12.96 14.89
N HIS A 36 -4.88 -13.69 15.29
CA HIS A 36 -3.76 -14.09 14.44
C HIS A 36 -4.20 -14.88 13.21
N THR A 37 -5.22 -15.71 13.34
CA THR A 37 -5.73 -16.52 12.23
C THR A 37 -6.31 -15.62 11.15
N ARG A 38 -7.12 -14.65 11.56
CA ARG A 38 -7.72 -13.68 10.64
C ARG A 38 -6.68 -12.79 9.99
N VAL A 39 -5.69 -12.31 10.75
CA VAL A 39 -4.59 -11.50 10.19
C VAL A 39 -3.80 -12.31 9.16
N LYS A 40 -3.46 -13.56 9.43
CA LYS A 40 -2.76 -14.44 8.47
C LYS A 40 -3.58 -14.68 7.20
N GLN A 41 -4.90 -14.84 7.33
CA GLN A 41 -5.78 -14.98 6.16
C GLN A 41 -5.77 -13.72 5.30
N ILE A 42 -5.87 -12.53 5.90
CA ILE A 42 -5.79 -11.25 5.20
C ILE A 42 -4.44 -11.10 4.50
N LEU A 43 -3.34 -11.40 5.18
CA LEU A 43 -2.00 -11.33 4.60
C LEU A 43 -1.82 -12.28 3.42
N LYS A 44 -2.41 -13.48 3.49
CA LYS A 44 -2.40 -14.43 2.36
C LYS A 44 -3.12 -13.84 1.14
N VAL A 45 -4.32 -13.28 1.31
CA VAL A 45 -5.08 -12.64 0.23
C VAL A 45 -4.30 -11.47 -0.36
N LEU A 46 -3.71 -10.61 0.49
CA LEU A 46 -2.89 -9.49 0.03
C LEU A 46 -1.68 -9.94 -0.79
N ARG A 47 -1.04 -11.06 -0.43
CA ARG A 47 0.06 -11.63 -1.22
C ARG A 47 -0.40 -12.19 -2.56
N GLU A 48 -1.55 -12.85 -2.58
CA GLU A 48 -2.15 -13.35 -3.82
C GLU A 48 -2.49 -12.19 -4.76
N ASP A 49 -3.11 -11.14 -4.24
CA ASP A 49 -3.44 -9.93 -5.00
C ASP A 49 -2.19 -9.19 -5.51
N LEU A 50 -1.14 -9.07 -4.68
CA LEU A 50 0.14 -8.50 -5.10
C LEU A 50 0.81 -9.35 -6.18
N GLY A 51 0.74 -10.68 -6.09
CA GLY A 51 1.25 -11.58 -7.11
C GLY A 51 0.53 -11.39 -8.44
N ALA A 52 -0.80 -11.32 -8.41
CA ALA A 52 -1.62 -11.05 -9.59
C ALA A 52 -1.33 -9.65 -10.18
N LEU A 53 -1.19 -8.64 -9.33
CA LEU A 53 -0.87 -7.27 -9.76
C LEU A 53 0.50 -7.17 -10.47
N LYS A 54 1.48 -7.94 -10.02
CA LYS A 54 2.82 -8.04 -10.63
C LYS A 54 2.87 -8.93 -11.87
N GLY A 55 1.80 -9.66 -12.13
CA GLY A 55 1.72 -10.67 -13.17
C GLY A 55 1.67 -10.13 -14.58
N LYS A 56 1.31 -11.00 -15.52
CA LYS A 56 1.16 -10.66 -16.93
C LYS A 56 -0.11 -9.85 -17.18
N ALA A 57 -0.12 -9.13 -18.29
CA ALA A 57 -1.33 -8.46 -18.75
C ALA A 57 -2.51 -9.43 -18.75
N GLY A 58 -3.62 -8.99 -18.17
CA GLY A 58 -4.84 -9.76 -18.14
C GLY A 58 -5.06 -10.68 -16.94
N GLU A 59 -4.17 -10.75 -15.99
CA GLU A 59 -4.29 -11.69 -14.85
C GLU A 59 -5.18 -11.19 -13.68
N LEU A 60 -5.41 -9.88 -13.56
CA LEU A 60 -6.00 -9.29 -12.34
C LEU A 60 -7.51 -9.29 -12.23
N SER A 61 -8.23 -9.46 -13.33
CA SER A 61 -9.70 -9.43 -13.31
C SER A 61 -10.29 -10.27 -14.42
N ALA A 62 -11.59 -10.55 -14.35
CA ALA A 62 -12.33 -11.15 -15.48
C ALA A 62 -12.23 -10.31 -16.77
N GLY A 63 -11.94 -9.01 -16.65
CA GLY A 63 -11.64 -8.10 -17.77
C GLY A 63 -10.16 -7.95 -18.09
N GLY A 64 -9.29 -8.50 -17.30
CA GLY A 64 -7.86 -8.58 -17.56
C GLY A 64 -7.09 -7.27 -17.51
N SER A 65 -7.40 -6.37 -16.59
CA SER A 65 -6.72 -5.06 -16.50
C SER A 65 -6.15 -4.81 -15.09
N GLY A 66 -5.12 -3.98 -15.03
CA GLY A 66 -4.56 -3.45 -13.78
C GLY A 66 -3.16 -3.92 -13.46
N THR A 67 -2.54 -4.78 -14.28
CA THR A 67 -1.13 -5.12 -14.13
C THR A 67 -0.21 -4.03 -14.69
N PRO A 68 1.08 -3.96 -14.29
CA PRO A 68 2.04 -3.06 -14.93
C PRO A 68 2.16 -3.27 -16.44
N ALA A 69 1.97 -4.51 -16.90
CA ALA A 69 1.98 -4.83 -18.33
C ALA A 69 0.76 -4.25 -19.06
N ASP A 70 -0.42 -4.26 -18.44
CA ASP A 70 -1.61 -3.61 -18.96
C ASP A 70 -1.42 -2.11 -19.07
N LEU A 71 -0.87 -1.48 -18.03
CA LEU A 71 -0.57 -0.05 -18.00
C LEU A 71 0.41 0.32 -19.12
N LYS A 72 1.46 -0.48 -19.30
CA LYS A 72 2.45 -0.27 -20.37
C LYS A 72 1.83 -0.35 -21.76
N THR A 73 0.90 -1.26 -21.97
CA THR A 73 0.22 -1.44 -23.26
C THR A 73 -0.80 -0.32 -23.51
N ALA A 74 -1.60 0.02 -22.50
CA ALA A 74 -2.66 1.03 -22.62
C ALA A 74 -2.15 2.46 -22.81
N GLY A 75 -0.96 2.77 -22.31
CA GLY A 75 -0.38 4.10 -22.38
C GLY A 75 0.51 4.35 -23.60
N TYR A 76 0.71 3.35 -24.46
CA TYR A 76 1.55 3.52 -25.63
C TYR A 76 0.83 4.33 -26.72
N ILE A 77 1.43 5.46 -27.08
CA ILE A 77 1.01 6.29 -28.20
C ILE A 77 2.20 6.43 -29.16
N GLY A 78 2.12 5.75 -30.29
CA GLY A 78 3.17 5.75 -31.30
C GLY A 78 2.91 6.72 -32.45
N PRO A 79 3.88 6.91 -33.38
CA PRO A 79 3.74 7.74 -34.56
C PRO A 79 2.58 7.35 -35.49
N GLU A 80 2.19 6.08 -35.42
CA GLU A 80 1.05 5.55 -36.20
C GLU A 80 -0.29 6.08 -35.70
N GLN A 81 -0.38 6.50 -34.41
CA GLN A 81 -1.60 7.09 -33.83
C GLN A 81 -1.60 8.62 -33.94
N THR A 82 -0.42 9.26 -33.89
CA THR A 82 -0.31 10.73 -33.85
C THR A 82 -0.03 11.38 -35.20
N GLY A 83 0.49 10.59 -36.14
CA GLY A 83 0.91 11.11 -37.44
C GLY A 83 2.38 11.55 -37.50
N LYS A 84 2.85 12.02 -38.67
CA LYS A 84 4.27 12.29 -38.96
C LYS A 84 4.65 13.76 -38.99
N TRP A 85 3.81 14.65 -38.52
CA TRP A 85 4.07 16.09 -38.47
C TRP A 85 4.68 16.50 -37.11
N ASP A 86 5.40 17.62 -37.11
CA ASP A 86 6.25 18.01 -35.98
C ASP A 86 5.50 18.10 -34.63
N VAL A 87 4.30 18.69 -34.64
CA VAL A 87 3.46 18.80 -33.43
C VAL A 87 3.03 17.42 -32.92
N ALA A 88 2.71 16.49 -33.83
CA ALA A 88 2.37 15.11 -33.47
C ALA A 88 3.56 14.38 -32.85
N ASN A 89 4.77 14.61 -33.36
CA ASN A 89 6.00 14.04 -32.76
C ASN A 89 6.25 14.56 -31.37
N TYR A 90 6.11 15.87 -31.14
CA TYR A 90 6.25 16.44 -29.78
C TYR A 90 5.17 15.91 -28.82
N PHE A 91 3.94 15.80 -29.28
CA PHE A 91 2.86 15.21 -28.51
C PHE A 91 3.18 13.75 -28.14
N GLY A 92 3.59 12.95 -29.11
CA GLY A 92 3.97 11.55 -28.88
C GLY A 92 5.11 11.40 -27.88
N GLN A 93 6.16 12.22 -27.97
CA GLN A 93 7.26 12.22 -27.01
C GLN A 93 6.79 12.59 -25.60
N ASN A 94 6.00 13.65 -25.45
CA ASN A 94 5.46 14.05 -24.16
C ASN A 94 4.53 12.99 -23.55
N ALA A 95 3.69 12.36 -24.36
CA ALA A 95 2.81 11.29 -23.94
C ALA A 95 3.60 10.06 -23.47
N THR A 96 4.64 9.68 -24.22
CA THR A 96 5.54 8.59 -23.84
C THR A 96 6.24 8.88 -22.52
N GLN A 97 6.79 10.08 -22.37
CA GLN A 97 7.47 10.48 -21.12
C GLN A 97 6.51 10.48 -19.93
N ALA A 98 5.31 11.02 -20.09
CA ALA A 98 4.29 10.99 -19.04
C ALA A 98 3.90 9.56 -18.66
N HIS A 99 3.78 8.68 -19.64
CA HIS A 99 3.49 7.27 -19.43
C HIS A 99 4.63 6.55 -18.67
N GLU A 100 5.88 6.79 -19.02
CA GLU A 100 7.04 6.23 -18.32
C GLU A 100 7.08 6.65 -16.84
N VAL A 101 6.81 7.93 -16.57
CA VAL A 101 6.73 8.45 -15.19
C VAL A 101 5.58 7.77 -14.43
N LEU A 102 4.41 7.66 -15.04
CA LEU A 102 3.25 7.01 -14.43
C LEU A 102 3.53 5.53 -14.12
N ASN A 103 4.08 4.81 -15.08
CA ASN A 103 4.46 3.41 -14.91
C ASN A 103 5.51 3.23 -13.80
N GLY A 104 6.52 4.09 -13.75
CA GLY A 104 7.51 4.08 -12.67
C GLY A 104 6.89 4.31 -11.29
N LYS A 105 5.96 5.26 -11.17
CA LYS A 105 5.23 5.52 -9.92
C LYS A 105 4.33 4.35 -9.52
N TYR A 106 3.70 3.70 -10.48
CA TYR A 106 2.87 2.53 -10.23
C TYR A 106 3.69 1.35 -9.68
N LEU A 107 4.87 1.08 -10.27
CA LEU A 107 5.79 0.06 -9.77
C LEU A 107 6.31 0.37 -8.36
N MET A 108 6.60 1.64 -8.07
CA MET A 108 6.98 2.08 -6.73
C MET A 108 5.85 1.86 -5.71
N LEU A 109 4.61 2.12 -6.10
CA LEU A 109 3.44 1.86 -5.23
C LEU A 109 3.32 0.38 -4.89
N ILE A 110 3.46 -0.50 -5.88
CA ILE A 110 3.44 -1.96 -5.68
C ILE A 110 4.55 -2.38 -4.71
N ASP A 111 5.78 -1.88 -4.88
CA ASP A 111 6.91 -2.16 -3.99
C ASP A 111 6.66 -1.68 -2.55
N HIS A 112 6.05 -0.50 -2.38
CA HIS A 112 5.70 0.01 -1.06
C HIS A 112 4.64 -0.85 -0.37
N VAL A 113 3.61 -1.29 -1.10
CA VAL A 113 2.58 -2.19 -0.55
C VAL A 113 3.19 -3.54 -0.17
N GLU A 114 4.09 -4.08 -0.99
CA GLU A 114 4.80 -5.32 -0.67
C GLU A 114 5.61 -5.21 0.64
N LYS A 115 6.38 -4.14 0.79
CA LYS A 115 7.14 -3.85 2.01
C LYS A 115 6.23 -3.68 3.24
N LEU A 116 5.06 -3.07 3.06
CA LEU A 116 4.06 -2.97 4.12
C LEU A 116 3.57 -4.35 4.56
N VAL A 117 3.22 -5.22 3.61
CA VAL A 117 2.78 -6.60 3.90
C VAL A 117 3.87 -7.36 4.65
N GLU A 118 5.13 -7.28 4.19
CA GLU A 118 6.28 -7.90 4.87
C GLU A 118 6.48 -7.37 6.29
N GLY A 119 6.29 -6.06 6.49
CA GLY A 119 6.35 -5.42 7.81
C GLY A 119 5.29 -5.96 8.76
N ILE A 120 4.05 -6.10 8.30
CA ILE A 120 2.95 -6.66 9.08
C ILE A 120 3.23 -8.14 9.42
N GLU A 121 3.67 -8.94 8.47
CA GLU A 121 4.02 -10.35 8.70
C GLU A 121 5.12 -10.50 9.76
N LYS A 122 6.13 -9.63 9.69
CA LYS A 122 7.21 -9.62 10.71
C LYS A 122 6.68 -9.24 12.08
N ALA A 123 5.79 -8.25 12.16
CA ALA A 123 5.16 -7.83 13.42
C ALA A 123 4.34 -8.96 14.03
N VAL A 124 3.54 -9.67 13.23
CA VAL A 124 2.74 -10.82 13.68
C VAL A 124 3.64 -11.94 14.21
N ARG A 125 4.71 -12.29 13.48
CA ARG A 125 5.67 -13.32 13.94
C ARG A 125 6.36 -12.94 15.26
N ASN A 126 6.75 -11.69 15.40
CA ASN A 126 7.40 -11.20 16.63
C ASN A 126 6.43 -11.23 17.81
N TYR A 127 5.19 -10.89 17.60
CA TYR A 127 4.16 -10.94 18.62
C TYR A 127 3.87 -12.39 19.08
N GLU A 128 3.73 -13.31 18.13
CA GLU A 128 3.55 -14.75 18.43
C GLU A 128 4.73 -15.30 19.25
N LYS A 129 5.96 -14.95 18.87
CA LYS A 129 7.15 -15.36 19.60
C LYS A 129 7.17 -14.81 21.02
N GLY A 130 6.86 -13.53 21.20
CA GLY A 130 6.79 -12.91 22.52
C GLY A 130 5.74 -13.55 23.43
N HIS A 131 4.61 -13.98 22.87
CA HIS A 131 3.58 -14.72 23.62
C HIS A 131 4.05 -16.12 24.04
N GLN A 132 4.76 -16.84 23.19
CA GLN A 132 5.31 -18.16 23.52
C GLN A 132 6.37 -18.04 24.63
N ASP A 133 7.26 -17.05 24.54
CA ASP A 133 8.32 -16.83 25.52
C ASP A 133 7.77 -16.36 26.90
N SER A 134 6.61 -15.73 26.93
CA SER A 134 5.96 -15.30 28.20
C SER A 134 5.08 -16.36 28.84
N SER A 135 4.80 -17.44 28.13
CA SER A 135 3.95 -18.56 28.61
C SER A 135 4.78 -19.76 29.11
N ALA A 136 6.11 -19.67 29.05
CA ALA A 136 7.06 -20.67 29.51
C ALA A 136 7.67 -20.26 30.85
#